data_ffa7702f9fbcc0dd09e42afcbb9a9663
#
_entry.id   ffa7702f9fbcc0dd09e42afcbb9a9663
#
_cell.length_a   1.000
_cell.length_b   1.000
_cell.length_c   1.000
_cell.angle_alpha   90.00
_cell.angle_beta   90.00
_cell.angle_gamma   90.00
#
_symmetry.space_group_name_H-M   'P 1'
#
loop_
_entity.id
_entity.type
_entity.pdbx_description
1 polymer ?
#
loop_
_entity_poly.entity_id
_entity_poly.type
_entity_poly.pdbx_seq_one_letter_code
_entity_poly.pdbx_strand_id
1 'polypeptide(L)'
;MAATHAEPVAERAVAPTSPARARERRLMQGNQAIAAGAIYAGARFYAGYPITPSSEIADECARLMPKLGGVFLQMEDEMASIAAVVGASLAGAKAFTATSGPGFSLMQENLGLAVMGEVPCVVVDVQRSGPSTGLATKPAQSDIMQARWGRHGDQSVIALAPASVHECFTLTVRAFNLAERFRVPVILIPDEIVGHMREGVCLPLPGELEVVDRKAPAGSPAEYLPFKADEDGVAPLAAYGSDYVFHVTSSMHGPDGYSNNDPANAARRIRQLHEKIERHRDEIVLTRAFDVDDMDVLVVALGATTRAARQAAIEARALGTKVGVLQLQTVWPFADAEVAALARRARTVVVPEMNYSGQVAGEVRKALGAHADLRRVNRYNGTIITPQDILDAIAAPPAGGGRAA
;
A
#
# COMPACT_ATOMS: atom_id res chain seq x y z
N MET A 1 14.08 57.71 -44.53
CA MET A 1 12.96 56.85 -44.15
C MET A 1 13.10 55.55 -44.96
N ALA A 2 13.61 54.52 -44.35
CA ALA A 2 13.70 53.20 -44.94
C ALA A 2 13.08 52.22 -43.95
N ALA A 3 11.98 51.59 -44.36
CA ALA A 3 11.26 50.57 -43.62
C ALA A 3 11.99 49.26 -43.77
N THR A 4 12.45 48.65 -42.67
CA THR A 4 12.99 47.31 -42.61
C THR A 4 11.86 46.32 -42.42
N HIS A 5 11.61 45.50 -43.45
CA HIS A 5 10.73 44.35 -43.37
C HIS A 5 11.43 43.25 -42.59
N ALA A 6 10.80 42.81 -41.48
CA ALA A 6 11.19 41.60 -40.78
C ALA A 6 10.60 40.36 -41.50
N GLU A 7 11.46 39.42 -41.87
CA GLU A 7 11.04 38.13 -42.43
C GLU A 7 10.43 37.23 -41.34
N PRO A 8 9.43 36.37 -41.64
CA PRO A 8 8.83 35.47 -40.68
C PRO A 8 9.76 34.30 -40.36
N VAL A 9 9.93 34.06 -39.06
CA VAL A 9 10.66 32.89 -38.50
C VAL A 9 9.91 31.62 -38.88
N ALA A 10 10.55 30.79 -39.70
CA ALA A 10 10.02 29.48 -40.08
C ALA A 10 9.93 28.56 -38.84
N GLU A 11 8.73 28.06 -38.61
CA GLU A 11 8.43 27.04 -37.59
C GLU A 11 9.25 25.77 -37.93
N ARG A 12 10.22 25.43 -37.09
CA ARG A 12 10.95 24.16 -37.18
C ARG A 12 10.00 23.01 -36.85
N ALA A 13 9.63 22.23 -37.85
CA ALA A 13 8.94 20.98 -37.71
C ALA A 13 9.75 20.07 -36.73
N VAL A 14 9.12 19.70 -35.63
CA VAL A 14 9.65 18.70 -34.70
C VAL A 14 9.69 17.37 -35.42
N ALA A 15 10.88 16.79 -35.60
CA ALA A 15 11.07 15.50 -36.19
C ALA A 15 10.32 14.42 -35.39
N PRO A 16 9.75 13.38 -36.04
CA PRO A 16 9.01 12.34 -35.33
C PRO A 16 9.93 11.61 -34.37
N THR A 17 9.45 11.49 -33.14
CA THR A 17 10.08 10.74 -32.05
C THR A 17 10.44 9.33 -32.50
N SER A 18 11.67 8.91 -32.15
CA SER A 18 12.23 7.58 -32.34
C SER A 18 11.20 6.46 -32.13
N PRO A 19 11.22 5.35 -32.91
CA PRO A 19 10.28 4.27 -32.77
C PRO A 19 10.30 3.74 -31.34
N ALA A 20 9.11 3.62 -30.74
CA ALA A 20 8.94 3.12 -29.38
C ALA A 20 9.75 1.83 -29.21
N ARG A 21 10.78 1.84 -28.37
CA ARG A 21 11.52 0.63 -28.00
C ARG A 21 10.50 -0.40 -27.56
N ALA A 22 10.45 -1.54 -28.23
CA ALA A 22 9.62 -2.66 -27.83
C ALA A 22 9.92 -2.96 -26.35
N ARG A 23 8.87 -2.91 -25.49
CA ARG A 23 9.04 -3.17 -24.06
C ARG A 23 9.58 -4.58 -23.88
N GLU A 24 10.74 -4.69 -23.27
CA GLU A 24 11.32 -5.99 -22.96
C GLU A 24 10.47 -6.70 -21.89
N ARG A 25 9.97 -7.87 -22.23
CA ARG A 25 9.28 -8.75 -21.27
C ARG A 25 10.33 -9.47 -20.44
N ARG A 26 10.30 -9.27 -19.12
CA ARG A 26 11.22 -9.88 -18.16
C ARG A 26 10.47 -10.86 -17.26
N LEU A 27 11.08 -12.01 -17.02
CA LEU A 27 10.62 -12.92 -15.99
C LEU A 27 11.11 -12.37 -14.64
N MET A 28 10.19 -11.94 -13.79
CA MET A 28 10.49 -11.33 -12.47
C MET A 28 9.72 -12.01 -11.36
N GLN A 29 10.30 -12.01 -10.18
CA GLN A 29 9.65 -12.36 -8.93
C GLN A 29 8.95 -11.12 -8.34
N GLY A 30 7.88 -11.32 -7.54
CA GLY A 30 7.17 -10.22 -6.91
C GLY A 30 8.06 -9.34 -6.04
N ASN A 31 8.90 -9.94 -5.20
CA ASN A 31 9.87 -9.22 -4.37
C ASN A 31 10.87 -8.39 -5.20
N GLN A 32 11.34 -8.91 -6.32
CA GLN A 32 12.19 -8.16 -7.25
C GLN A 32 11.46 -6.99 -7.87
N ALA A 33 10.18 -7.16 -8.19
CA ALA A 33 9.35 -6.10 -8.74
C ALA A 33 9.08 -4.98 -7.71
N ILE A 34 8.94 -5.33 -6.41
CA ILE A 34 8.84 -4.36 -5.31
C ILE A 34 10.12 -3.51 -5.23
N ALA A 35 11.29 -4.14 -5.19
CA ALA A 35 12.56 -3.41 -5.16
C ALA A 35 12.72 -2.49 -6.40
N ALA A 36 12.36 -2.98 -7.60
CA ALA A 36 12.39 -2.20 -8.81
C ALA A 36 11.42 -1.02 -8.78
N GLY A 37 10.21 -1.21 -8.26
CA GLY A 37 9.20 -0.17 -8.07
C GLY A 37 9.67 0.91 -7.09
N ALA A 38 10.31 0.53 -5.98
CA ALA A 38 10.89 1.46 -5.02
C ALA A 38 11.99 2.34 -5.67
N ILE A 39 12.89 1.71 -6.43
CA ILE A 39 13.95 2.43 -7.17
C ILE A 39 13.35 3.36 -8.22
N TYR A 40 12.31 2.93 -8.94
CA TYR A 40 11.58 3.75 -9.91
C TYR A 40 10.95 4.98 -9.25
N ALA A 41 10.33 4.81 -8.07
CA ALA A 41 9.76 5.90 -7.28
C ALA A 41 10.79 6.89 -6.73
N GLY A 42 12.09 6.63 -6.93
CA GLY A 42 13.17 7.49 -6.46
C GLY A 42 13.72 7.10 -5.09
N ALA A 43 13.39 5.92 -4.54
CA ALA A 43 13.97 5.47 -3.28
C ALA A 43 15.50 5.31 -3.43
N ARG A 44 16.23 5.88 -2.42
CA ARG A 44 17.70 5.85 -2.37
C ARG A 44 18.22 5.41 -1.01
N PHE A 45 17.34 5.01 -0.10
CA PHE A 45 17.73 4.47 1.19
C PHE A 45 16.88 3.24 1.54
N TYR A 46 17.57 2.14 1.84
CA TYR A 46 17.00 0.92 2.37
C TYR A 46 17.74 0.53 3.65
N ALA A 47 17.02 0.22 4.70
CA ALA A 47 17.55 -0.43 5.88
C ALA A 47 16.65 -1.61 6.24
N GLY A 48 17.24 -2.78 6.52
CA GLY A 48 16.45 -3.97 6.81
C GLY A 48 17.24 -5.06 7.52
N TYR A 49 16.50 -5.97 8.16
CA TYR A 49 16.99 -7.21 8.73
C TYR A 49 16.53 -8.38 7.86
N PRO A 50 17.39 -9.35 7.55
CA PRO A 50 17.03 -10.49 6.70
C PRO A 50 15.96 -11.36 7.35
N ILE A 51 14.79 -11.44 6.70
CA ILE A 51 13.67 -12.27 7.15
C ILE A 51 12.91 -12.85 5.96
N THR A 52 12.68 -14.17 5.97
CA THR A 52 11.84 -14.86 4.97
C THR A 52 10.36 -14.51 5.21
N PRO A 53 9.57 -14.19 4.15
CA PRO A 53 9.84 -14.30 2.72
C PRO A 53 10.18 -12.96 2.02
N SER A 54 10.75 -11.96 2.69
CA SER A 54 11.06 -10.64 2.13
C SER A 54 12.52 -10.48 1.66
N SER A 55 13.37 -11.50 1.84
CA SER A 55 14.82 -11.40 1.68
C SER A 55 15.26 -10.93 0.30
N GLU A 56 14.56 -11.32 -0.78
CA GLU A 56 14.94 -10.94 -2.14
C GLU A 56 14.76 -9.43 -2.41
N ILE A 57 13.92 -8.75 -1.61
CA ILE A 57 13.83 -7.28 -1.68
C ILE A 57 15.15 -6.67 -1.20
N ALA A 58 15.67 -7.15 -0.07
CA ALA A 58 16.97 -6.72 0.47
C ALA A 58 18.11 -7.03 -0.50
N ASP A 59 18.14 -8.25 -1.07
CA ASP A 59 19.16 -8.68 -2.03
C ASP A 59 19.20 -7.78 -3.27
N GLU A 60 18.04 -7.47 -3.85
CA GLU A 60 17.95 -6.54 -4.99
C GLU A 60 18.37 -5.12 -4.61
N CYS A 61 18.01 -4.63 -3.44
CA CYS A 61 18.43 -3.33 -2.94
C CYS A 61 19.96 -3.27 -2.71
N ALA A 62 20.55 -4.30 -2.10
CA ALA A 62 22.00 -4.40 -1.92
C ALA A 62 22.75 -4.37 -3.25
N ARG A 63 22.19 -5.01 -4.27
CA ARG A 63 22.79 -5.06 -5.61
C ARG A 63 22.67 -3.76 -6.40
N LEU A 64 21.54 -3.05 -6.26
CA LEU A 64 21.17 -1.93 -7.14
C LEU A 64 21.43 -0.56 -6.52
N MET A 65 21.10 -0.35 -5.25
CA MET A 65 21.17 0.98 -4.63
C MET A 65 22.55 1.62 -4.68
N PRO A 66 23.66 0.92 -4.36
CA PRO A 66 25.00 1.53 -4.44
C PRO A 66 25.34 2.02 -5.84
N LYS A 67 24.84 1.34 -6.89
CA LYS A 67 25.07 1.73 -8.29
C LYS A 67 24.31 2.99 -8.71
N LEU A 68 23.31 3.36 -7.93
CA LEU A 68 22.43 4.51 -8.17
C LEU A 68 22.71 5.66 -7.18
N GLY A 69 23.81 5.60 -6.43
CA GLY A 69 24.14 6.58 -5.40
C GLY A 69 23.26 6.49 -4.16
N GLY A 70 22.56 5.38 -3.98
CA GLY A 70 21.73 5.10 -2.81
C GLY A 70 22.49 4.34 -1.73
N VAL A 71 21.86 4.21 -0.57
CA VAL A 71 22.39 3.54 0.63
C VAL A 71 21.60 2.27 0.91
N PHE A 72 22.31 1.17 1.13
CA PHE A 72 21.77 -0.08 1.64
C PHE A 72 22.43 -0.39 2.98
N LEU A 73 21.63 -0.64 4.02
CA LEU A 73 22.11 -1.02 5.35
C LEU A 73 21.41 -2.32 5.80
N GLN A 74 22.22 -3.30 6.17
CA GLN A 74 21.72 -4.43 6.95
C GLN A 74 21.85 -4.06 8.43
N MET A 75 20.73 -4.10 9.13
CA MET A 75 20.64 -3.77 10.55
C MET A 75 20.62 -5.04 11.40
N GLU A 76 20.80 -4.88 12.72
CA GLU A 76 20.77 -5.99 13.67
C GLU A 76 19.37 -6.49 14.01
N ASP A 77 18.34 -5.64 13.79
CA ASP A 77 16.91 -5.99 13.98
C ASP A 77 15.99 -5.04 13.21
N GLU A 78 14.69 -5.30 13.26
CA GLU A 78 13.68 -4.51 12.58
C GLU A 78 13.38 -3.17 13.28
N MET A 79 13.62 -3.05 14.59
CA MET A 79 13.46 -1.78 15.31
C MET A 79 14.51 -0.78 14.84
N ALA A 80 15.77 -1.21 14.74
CA ALA A 80 16.86 -0.40 14.18
C ALA A 80 16.59 -0.07 12.70
N SER A 81 16.07 -1.03 11.94
CA SER A 81 15.76 -0.85 10.51
C SER A 81 14.76 0.28 10.28
N ILE A 82 13.61 0.26 10.96
CA ILE A 82 12.59 1.30 10.81
C ILE A 82 13.05 2.64 11.37
N ALA A 83 13.83 2.66 12.46
CA ALA A 83 14.40 3.90 13.00
C ALA A 83 15.35 4.57 11.99
N ALA A 84 16.22 3.78 11.33
CA ALA A 84 17.09 4.27 10.27
C ALA A 84 16.30 4.81 9.05
N VAL A 85 15.22 4.14 8.66
CA VAL A 85 14.32 4.59 7.57
C VAL A 85 13.66 5.93 7.92
N VAL A 86 13.14 6.08 9.15
CA VAL A 86 12.54 7.35 9.62
C VAL A 86 13.60 8.46 9.62
N GLY A 87 14.80 8.21 10.13
CA GLY A 87 15.89 9.18 10.11
C GLY A 87 16.32 9.59 8.71
N ALA A 88 16.46 8.63 7.79
CA ALA A 88 16.80 8.91 6.40
C ALA A 88 15.71 9.72 5.68
N SER A 89 14.44 9.43 5.98
CA SER A 89 13.33 10.21 5.44
C SER A 89 13.34 11.65 5.94
N LEU A 90 13.61 11.89 7.22
CA LEU A 90 13.78 13.24 7.77
C LEU A 90 14.98 13.97 7.17
N ALA A 91 16.01 13.24 6.75
CA ALA A 91 17.14 13.79 6.00
C ALA A 91 16.84 14.02 4.49
N GLY A 92 15.60 13.83 4.05
CA GLY A 92 15.15 14.13 2.70
C GLY A 92 15.13 12.95 1.72
N ALA A 93 15.58 11.76 2.12
CA ALA A 93 15.56 10.60 1.25
C ALA A 93 14.17 9.96 1.16
N LYS A 94 13.81 9.41 0.00
CA LYS A 94 12.75 8.39 -0.08
C LYS A 94 13.33 7.10 0.46
N ALA A 95 12.78 6.63 1.59
CA ALA A 95 13.33 5.53 2.37
C ALA A 95 12.32 4.44 2.63
N PHE A 96 12.77 3.18 2.71
CA PHE A 96 11.92 2.05 3.01
C PHE A 96 12.64 0.87 3.65
N THR A 97 11.84 -0.04 4.18
CA THR A 97 12.27 -1.33 4.70
C THR A 97 11.35 -2.44 4.20
N ALA A 98 11.82 -3.68 4.25
CA ALA A 98 11.02 -4.86 4.00
C ALA A 98 11.20 -5.86 5.13
N THR A 99 10.08 -6.50 5.52
CA THR A 99 10.01 -7.44 6.64
C THR A 99 8.90 -8.48 6.42
N SER A 100 8.60 -9.24 7.44
CA SER A 100 7.49 -10.17 7.54
C SER A 100 6.96 -10.20 8.97
N GLY A 101 5.76 -10.65 9.20
CA GLY A 101 5.01 -10.74 10.45
C GLY A 101 5.75 -10.47 11.77
N PRO A 102 6.74 -11.32 12.20
CA PRO A 102 7.47 -11.06 13.44
C PRO A 102 8.22 -9.74 13.45
N GLY A 103 8.91 -9.39 12.36
CA GLY A 103 9.62 -8.11 12.24
C GLY A 103 8.66 -6.94 12.11
N PHE A 104 7.51 -7.13 11.45
CA PHE A 104 6.46 -6.12 11.40
C PHE A 104 5.91 -5.81 12.80
N SER A 105 5.82 -6.82 13.68
CA SER A 105 5.48 -6.62 15.10
C SER A 105 6.49 -5.73 15.82
N LEU A 106 7.80 -5.93 15.59
CA LEU A 106 8.85 -5.13 16.19
C LEU A 106 8.87 -3.66 15.70
N MET A 107 8.39 -3.42 14.49
CA MET A 107 8.36 -2.08 13.90
C MET A 107 7.22 -1.18 14.42
N GLN A 108 6.21 -1.73 15.12
CA GLN A 108 4.96 -1.02 15.38
C GLN A 108 5.14 0.28 16.20
N GLU A 109 6.03 0.30 17.18
CA GLU A 109 6.27 1.51 17.98
C GLU A 109 6.87 2.64 17.13
N ASN A 110 7.94 2.35 16.38
CA ASN A 110 8.57 3.33 15.48
C ASN A 110 7.66 3.77 14.32
N LEU A 111 6.75 2.91 13.86
CA LEU A 111 5.68 3.32 12.94
C LEU A 111 4.73 4.32 13.60
N GLY A 112 4.44 4.18 14.90
CA GLY A 112 3.67 5.16 15.68
C GLY A 112 4.38 6.52 15.72
N LEU A 113 5.70 6.52 15.94
CA LEU A 113 6.53 7.73 15.84
C LEU A 113 6.45 8.35 14.44
N ALA A 114 6.55 7.53 13.38
CA ALA A 114 6.47 8.02 12.01
C ALA A 114 5.10 8.64 11.67
N VAL A 115 4.00 8.10 12.23
CA VAL A 115 2.66 8.68 12.10
C VAL A 115 2.57 10.01 12.82
N MET A 116 3.00 10.09 14.10
CA MET A 116 2.93 11.32 14.89
C MET A 116 3.85 12.41 14.32
N GLY A 117 5.05 12.04 13.88
CA GLY A 117 6.02 12.94 13.25
C GLY A 117 5.70 13.27 11.79
N GLU A 118 4.62 12.69 11.23
CA GLU A 118 4.24 12.84 9.82
C GLU A 118 5.42 12.60 8.88
N VAL A 119 6.13 11.48 9.08
CA VAL A 119 7.35 11.12 8.33
C VAL A 119 6.99 10.16 7.19
N PRO A 120 7.14 10.54 5.93
CA PRO A 120 6.85 9.69 4.79
C PRO A 120 7.87 8.54 4.69
N CYS A 121 7.40 7.31 4.68
CA CYS A 121 8.23 6.12 4.42
C CYS A 121 7.35 4.96 3.94
N VAL A 122 7.99 3.92 3.39
CA VAL A 122 7.27 2.71 2.99
C VAL A 122 7.79 1.51 3.79
N VAL A 123 6.86 0.72 4.32
CA VAL A 123 7.16 -0.57 4.94
C VAL A 123 6.52 -1.67 4.12
N VAL A 124 7.31 -2.62 3.67
CA VAL A 124 6.82 -3.81 2.97
C VAL A 124 6.75 -4.96 3.96
N ASP A 125 5.56 -5.46 4.21
CA ASP A 125 5.33 -6.67 5.01
C ASP A 125 4.91 -7.81 4.09
N VAL A 126 5.85 -8.71 3.76
CA VAL A 126 5.54 -9.90 2.97
C VAL A 126 4.96 -10.95 3.93
N GLN A 127 3.63 -11.06 3.92
CA GLN A 127 2.89 -11.85 4.90
C GLN A 127 3.21 -13.33 4.85
N ARG A 128 3.47 -13.94 5.98
CA ARG A 128 3.68 -15.37 6.16
C ARG A 128 2.80 -15.94 7.26
N SER A 129 2.70 -17.26 7.32
CA SER A 129 1.89 -17.94 8.33
C SER A 129 2.46 -17.76 9.74
N GLY A 130 1.65 -17.20 10.65
CA GLY A 130 1.90 -16.99 12.07
C GLY A 130 1.03 -17.90 12.93
N PRO A 131 0.93 -17.67 14.28
CA PRO A 131 1.58 -16.58 15.03
C PRO A 131 3.07 -16.81 15.30
N SER A 132 3.80 -15.75 15.73
CA SER A 132 5.24 -15.76 16.01
C SER A 132 6.06 -16.20 14.79
N THR A 133 7.10 -17.00 14.94
CA THR A 133 7.88 -17.54 13.82
C THR A 133 7.01 -18.31 12.84
N GLY A 134 6.01 -19.02 13.35
CA GLY A 134 5.00 -19.73 12.56
C GLY A 134 5.58 -20.68 11.52
N LEU A 135 5.10 -20.56 10.29
CA LEU A 135 5.60 -21.30 9.13
C LEU A 135 6.28 -20.32 8.18
N ALA A 136 7.59 -20.12 8.35
CA ALA A 136 8.35 -19.04 7.71
C ALA A 136 8.31 -19.03 6.17
N THR A 137 8.04 -20.17 5.53
CA THR A 137 7.98 -20.34 4.06
C THR A 137 6.58 -20.68 3.56
N LYS A 138 5.54 -20.34 4.34
CA LYS A 138 4.16 -20.67 4.00
C LYS A 138 3.30 -19.41 3.96
N PRO A 139 2.37 -19.32 2.99
CA PRO A 139 1.55 -18.14 2.80
C PRO A 139 0.53 -17.93 3.91
N ALA A 140 0.22 -16.66 4.16
CA ALA A 140 -0.91 -16.21 4.93
C ALA A 140 -1.35 -14.80 4.48
N GLN A 141 -2.51 -14.38 4.94
CA GLN A 141 -3.04 -13.03 4.85
C GLN A 141 -3.59 -12.65 6.23
N SER A 142 -2.72 -12.70 7.25
CA SER A 142 -3.11 -12.55 8.65
C SER A 142 -2.61 -11.27 9.31
N ASP A 143 -1.82 -10.45 8.61
CA ASP A 143 -1.25 -9.21 9.14
C ASP A 143 -2.08 -7.97 8.76
N ILE A 144 -3.25 -8.17 8.13
CA ILE A 144 -4.15 -7.12 7.65
C ILE A 144 -4.63 -6.23 8.80
N MET A 145 -5.12 -6.84 9.90
CA MET A 145 -5.54 -6.09 11.08
C MET A 145 -4.35 -5.54 11.87
N GLN A 146 -3.19 -6.19 11.84
CA GLN A 146 -1.97 -5.64 12.41
C GLN A 146 -1.53 -4.37 11.67
N ALA A 147 -1.63 -4.32 10.36
CA ALA A 147 -1.38 -3.10 9.59
C ALA A 147 -2.27 -1.94 10.06
N ARG A 148 -3.52 -2.22 10.42
CA ARG A 148 -4.48 -1.21 10.92
C ARG A 148 -4.28 -0.87 12.40
N TRP A 149 -4.22 -1.89 13.27
CA TRP A 149 -4.34 -1.76 14.72
C TRP A 149 -3.10 -2.22 15.50
N GLY A 150 -1.98 -2.48 14.82
CA GLY A 150 -0.77 -2.96 15.49
C GLY A 150 -0.12 -1.95 16.43
N ARG A 151 -0.44 -0.67 16.29
CA ARG A 151 0.06 0.42 17.13
C ARG A 151 -1.03 0.86 18.11
N HIS A 152 -0.63 1.42 19.24
CA HIS A 152 -1.55 2.06 20.18
C HIS A 152 -2.04 3.42 19.67
N GLY A 153 -3.15 3.90 20.22
CA GLY A 153 -3.76 5.19 19.89
C GLY A 153 -4.55 5.19 18.57
N ASP A 154 -5.23 6.31 18.32
CA ASP A 154 -6.03 6.49 17.10
C ASP A 154 -5.19 7.08 15.97
N GLN A 155 -5.19 6.41 14.83
CA GLN A 155 -4.44 6.83 13.65
C GLN A 155 -5.07 6.32 12.36
N SER A 156 -4.98 7.11 11.29
CA SER A 156 -5.28 6.66 9.95
C SER A 156 -4.06 5.97 9.33
N VAL A 157 -4.31 4.96 8.51
CA VAL A 157 -3.28 4.13 7.88
C VAL A 157 -3.60 3.96 6.41
N ILE A 158 -2.55 3.94 5.58
CA ILE A 158 -2.64 3.51 4.18
C ILE A 158 -1.93 2.16 4.05
N ALA A 159 -2.66 1.15 3.56
CA ALA A 159 -2.10 -0.16 3.26
C ALA A 159 -2.57 -0.67 1.90
N LEU A 160 -1.64 -1.18 1.10
CA LEU A 160 -1.87 -1.65 -0.27
C LEU A 160 -1.51 -3.13 -0.39
N ALA A 161 -2.32 -3.90 -1.12
CA ALA A 161 -2.13 -5.34 -1.33
C ALA A 161 -2.06 -5.70 -2.83
N PRO A 162 -0.88 -5.96 -3.39
CA PRO A 162 -0.73 -6.41 -4.77
C PRO A 162 -1.19 -7.86 -4.95
N ALA A 163 -1.75 -8.18 -6.13
CA ALA A 163 -2.20 -9.52 -6.52
C ALA A 163 -1.42 -10.11 -7.70
N SER A 164 -0.40 -9.42 -8.20
CA SER A 164 0.45 -9.85 -9.31
C SER A 164 1.84 -9.22 -9.22
N VAL A 165 2.80 -9.78 -9.96
CA VAL A 165 4.15 -9.21 -10.05
C VAL A 165 4.13 -7.80 -10.65
N HIS A 166 3.25 -7.55 -11.62
CA HIS A 166 3.06 -6.21 -12.17
C HIS A 166 2.54 -5.23 -11.09
N GLU A 167 1.57 -5.65 -10.28
CA GLU A 167 1.06 -4.83 -9.18
C GLU A 167 2.08 -4.66 -8.05
N CYS A 168 2.96 -5.63 -7.81
CA CYS A 168 4.09 -5.43 -6.91
C CYS A 168 4.94 -4.22 -7.30
N PHE A 169 5.18 -4.01 -8.58
CA PHE A 169 5.87 -2.81 -9.07
C PHE A 169 5.00 -1.55 -8.94
N THR A 170 3.82 -1.56 -9.54
CA THR A 170 3.00 -0.34 -9.66
C THR A 170 2.45 0.15 -8.33
N LEU A 171 2.03 -0.76 -7.44
CA LEU A 171 1.57 -0.38 -6.10
C LEU A 171 2.73 0.02 -5.18
N THR A 172 3.96 -0.44 -5.42
CA THR A 172 5.14 0.10 -4.71
C THR A 172 5.38 1.55 -5.12
N VAL A 173 5.35 1.89 -6.41
CA VAL A 173 5.45 3.28 -6.86
C VAL A 173 4.35 4.14 -6.22
N ARG A 174 3.10 3.63 -6.23
CA ARG A 174 1.96 4.30 -5.60
C ARG A 174 2.16 4.47 -4.09
N ALA A 175 2.72 3.47 -3.39
CA ALA A 175 2.98 3.56 -1.95
C ALA A 175 3.91 4.72 -1.62
N PHE A 176 4.99 4.90 -2.39
CA PHE A 176 5.87 6.05 -2.24
C PHE A 176 5.17 7.37 -2.54
N ASN A 177 4.38 7.43 -3.62
CA ASN A 177 3.63 8.64 -3.97
C ASN A 177 2.65 9.03 -2.86
N LEU A 178 1.91 8.09 -2.31
CA LEU A 178 0.99 8.35 -1.20
C LEU A 178 1.74 8.74 0.09
N ALA A 179 2.88 8.10 0.37
CA ALA A 179 3.70 8.45 1.53
C ALA A 179 4.21 9.90 1.44
N GLU A 180 4.79 10.27 0.31
CA GLU A 180 5.34 11.62 0.08
C GLU A 180 4.23 12.69 0.05
N ARG A 181 3.11 12.40 -0.65
CA ARG A 181 2.00 13.33 -0.79
C ARG A 181 1.32 13.63 0.54
N PHE A 182 1.05 12.61 1.36
CA PHE A 182 0.30 12.76 2.60
C PHE A 182 1.16 12.80 3.85
N ARG A 183 2.49 12.71 3.73
CA ARG A 183 3.40 12.65 4.88
C ARG A 183 2.96 11.60 5.90
N VAL A 184 2.88 10.35 5.48
CA VAL A 184 2.50 9.21 6.32
C VAL A 184 3.36 7.99 5.98
N PRO A 185 3.58 7.07 6.90
CA PRO A 185 4.06 5.75 6.55
C PRO A 185 2.99 5.00 5.75
N VAL A 186 3.37 4.37 4.63
CA VAL A 186 2.49 3.50 3.84
C VAL A 186 2.99 2.07 3.93
N ILE A 187 2.06 1.14 4.13
CA ILE A 187 2.34 -0.28 4.29
C ILE A 187 1.97 -0.99 2.98
N LEU A 188 2.90 -1.72 2.41
CA LEU A 188 2.64 -2.65 1.31
C LEU A 188 2.60 -4.06 1.88
N ILE A 189 1.48 -4.78 1.70
CA ILE A 189 1.23 -6.09 2.32
C ILE A 189 1.00 -7.20 1.29
N PRO A 190 1.98 -7.51 0.42
CA PRO A 190 1.91 -8.71 -0.40
C PRO A 190 1.86 -9.96 0.47
N ASP A 191 1.14 -11.00 0.04
CA ASP A 191 1.33 -12.32 0.63
C ASP A 191 2.55 -13.03 0.03
N GLU A 192 3.04 -14.08 0.71
CA GLU A 192 4.22 -14.84 0.29
C GLU A 192 4.11 -15.37 -1.14
N ILE A 193 2.90 -15.79 -1.57
CA ILE A 193 2.69 -16.29 -2.94
C ILE A 193 2.99 -15.20 -3.95
N VAL A 194 2.43 -14.00 -3.76
CA VAL A 194 2.64 -12.86 -4.66
C VAL A 194 4.10 -12.40 -4.62
N GLY A 195 4.72 -12.42 -3.43
CA GLY A 195 6.13 -12.08 -3.26
C GLY A 195 7.08 -13.01 -4.03
N HIS A 196 6.80 -14.32 -4.01
CA HIS A 196 7.69 -15.35 -4.56
C HIS A 196 7.32 -15.84 -5.96
N MET A 197 6.08 -15.67 -6.43
CA MET A 197 5.72 -16.10 -7.79
C MET A 197 6.50 -15.32 -8.85
N ARG A 198 6.66 -15.95 -10.01
CA ARG A 198 7.33 -15.34 -11.16
C ARG A 198 6.35 -15.16 -12.30
N GLU A 199 6.35 -13.97 -12.88
CA GLU A 199 5.56 -13.64 -14.06
C GLU A 199 6.43 -12.95 -15.12
N GLY A 200 6.08 -13.15 -16.39
CA GLY A 200 6.64 -12.37 -17.47
C GLY A 200 5.95 -11.00 -17.53
N VAL A 201 6.64 -9.95 -17.13
CA VAL A 201 6.11 -8.59 -17.03
C VAL A 201 6.83 -7.62 -17.94
N CYS A 202 6.09 -6.64 -18.46
CA CYS A 202 6.64 -5.46 -19.10
C CYS A 202 6.52 -4.31 -18.11
N LEU A 203 7.64 -3.90 -17.51
CA LEU A 203 7.63 -2.80 -16.54
C LEU A 203 7.47 -1.44 -17.26
N PRO A 204 6.83 -0.47 -16.60
CA PRO A 204 6.80 0.91 -17.06
C PRO A 204 8.21 1.49 -17.22
N LEU A 205 8.42 2.26 -18.27
CA LEU A 205 9.65 3.00 -18.52
C LEU A 205 9.69 4.25 -17.61
N PRO A 206 10.90 4.81 -17.34
CA PRO A 206 11.02 6.07 -16.63
C PRO A 206 10.15 7.17 -17.24
N GLY A 207 9.34 7.84 -16.42
CA GLY A 207 8.40 8.89 -16.85
C GLY A 207 7.01 8.38 -17.28
N GLU A 208 6.75 7.08 -17.36
CA GLU A 208 5.42 6.54 -17.69
C GLU A 208 4.49 6.49 -16.48
N LEU A 209 5.03 6.35 -15.27
CA LEU A 209 4.26 6.52 -14.03
C LEU A 209 4.67 7.83 -13.36
N GLU A 210 3.68 8.49 -12.81
CA GLU A 210 3.91 9.65 -11.97
C GLU A 210 4.79 9.30 -10.76
N VAL A 211 5.73 10.18 -10.42
CA VAL A 211 6.55 10.10 -9.21
C VAL A 211 6.37 11.40 -8.45
N VAL A 212 5.82 11.30 -7.24
CA VAL A 212 5.53 12.44 -6.37
C VAL A 212 6.66 12.62 -5.38
N ASP A 213 7.09 13.86 -5.20
CA ASP A 213 7.98 14.28 -4.11
C ASP A 213 7.18 15.02 -3.04
N ARG A 214 7.66 14.95 -1.79
CA ARG A 214 7.05 15.67 -0.67
C ARG A 214 7.01 17.17 -0.90
N LYS A 215 5.98 17.80 -0.38
CA LYS A 215 5.82 19.24 -0.41
C LYS A 215 6.97 19.90 0.34
N ALA A 216 7.79 20.67 -0.37
CA ALA A 216 8.87 21.44 0.23
C ALA A 216 8.33 22.71 0.88
N PRO A 217 8.94 23.21 1.99
CA PRO A 217 8.57 24.49 2.55
C PRO A 217 8.94 25.63 1.60
N ALA A 218 8.12 26.69 1.63
CA ALA A 218 8.37 27.94 0.93
C ALA A 218 8.47 29.09 1.95
N GLY A 219 9.22 30.14 1.61
CA GLY A 219 9.37 31.31 2.47
C GLY A 219 10.59 31.27 3.38
N SER A 220 10.57 32.11 4.43
CA SER A 220 11.69 32.26 5.34
C SER A 220 11.89 31.05 6.24
N PRO A 221 13.13 30.51 6.36
CA PRO A 221 13.42 29.46 7.32
C PRO A 221 13.05 29.81 8.77
N ALA A 222 13.12 31.07 9.16
CA ALA A 222 12.78 31.52 10.51
C ALA A 222 11.28 31.44 10.84
N GLU A 223 10.41 31.38 9.83
CA GLU A 223 8.95 31.28 9.98
C GLU A 223 8.42 29.87 9.75
N TYR A 224 9.31 28.91 9.50
CA TYR A 224 8.91 27.55 9.19
C TYR A 224 8.32 26.82 10.40
N LEU A 225 7.11 26.29 10.19
CA LEU A 225 6.39 25.49 11.15
C LEU A 225 6.14 24.08 10.57
N PRO A 226 6.88 23.04 10.99
CA PRO A 226 6.92 21.74 10.33
C PRO A 226 5.58 20.98 10.35
N PHE A 227 4.65 21.37 11.22
CA PHE A 227 3.34 20.73 11.39
C PHE A 227 2.16 21.68 11.19
N LYS A 228 2.41 22.85 10.59
CA LYS A 228 1.34 23.73 10.15
C LYS A 228 0.84 23.27 8.79
N ALA A 229 -0.28 22.55 8.80
CA ALA A 229 -0.90 22.08 7.57
C ALA A 229 -1.45 23.22 6.72
N ASP A 230 -1.39 23.04 5.41
CA ASP A 230 -2.08 23.87 4.43
C ASP A 230 -3.56 23.46 4.28
N GLU A 231 -4.26 24.03 3.29
CA GLU A 231 -5.69 23.76 3.04
C GLU A 231 -5.98 22.28 2.71
N ASP A 232 -5.00 21.58 2.10
CA ASP A 232 -5.07 20.14 1.80
C ASP A 232 -4.88 19.23 3.04
N GLY A 233 -4.61 19.81 4.19
CA GLY A 233 -4.37 19.08 5.44
C GLY A 233 -2.95 18.55 5.59
N VAL A 234 -2.04 18.86 4.65
CA VAL A 234 -0.65 18.38 4.63
C VAL A 234 0.31 19.55 4.85
N ALA A 235 1.19 19.43 5.85
CA ALA A 235 2.24 20.42 6.08
C ALA A 235 3.44 20.17 5.14
N PRO A 236 4.16 21.20 4.70
CA PRO A 236 5.43 21.02 4.00
C PRO A 236 6.49 20.39 4.92
N LEU A 237 7.41 19.60 4.38
CA LEU A 237 8.48 18.96 5.14
C LEU A 237 9.85 19.32 4.57
N ALA A 238 10.65 20.03 5.37
CA ALA A 238 12.06 20.28 5.08
C ALA A 238 12.90 19.02 5.35
N ALA A 239 14.11 19.00 4.80
CA ALA A 239 15.10 17.98 5.13
C ALA A 239 16.04 18.45 6.24
N TYR A 240 16.41 17.56 7.15
CA TYR A 240 17.53 17.83 8.07
C TYR A 240 18.82 18.11 7.29
N GLY A 241 19.58 19.10 7.75
CA GLY A 241 20.76 19.58 7.04
C GLY A 241 20.48 20.67 5.99
N SER A 242 19.22 21.05 5.77
CA SER A 242 18.87 22.25 5.00
C SER A 242 18.91 23.53 5.86
N ASP A 243 18.63 24.67 5.27
CA ASP A 243 18.57 25.95 6.00
C ASP A 243 17.41 26.02 7.01
N TYR A 244 16.44 25.10 6.91
CA TYR A 244 15.31 25.01 7.82
C TYR A 244 15.68 24.22 9.07
N VAL A 245 15.65 24.89 10.24
CA VAL A 245 15.88 24.24 11.54
C VAL A 245 14.51 23.94 12.17
N PHE A 246 14.24 22.69 12.47
CA PHE A 246 12.97 22.27 13.02
C PHE A 246 13.11 21.08 13.98
N HIS A 247 12.08 20.87 14.78
CA HIS A 247 11.99 19.79 15.77
C HIS A 247 10.92 18.78 15.38
N VAL A 248 11.23 17.51 15.56
CA VAL A 248 10.28 16.39 15.41
C VAL A 248 10.28 15.57 16.70
N THR A 249 9.10 15.25 17.19
CA THR A 249 8.91 14.43 18.38
C THR A 249 7.76 13.45 18.20
N SER A 250 7.80 12.34 18.91
CA SER A 250 6.68 11.40 19.06
C SER A 250 5.62 11.88 20.06
N SER A 251 5.94 12.88 20.88
CA SER A 251 4.98 13.47 21.82
C SER A 251 3.91 14.27 21.10
N MET A 252 2.75 14.47 21.74
CA MET A 252 1.77 15.44 21.28
C MET A 252 2.44 16.82 21.18
N HIS A 253 2.34 17.50 20.05
CA HIS A 253 3.12 18.70 19.74
C HIS A 253 2.29 19.78 19.07
N GLY A 254 2.79 21.01 19.13
CA GLY A 254 2.26 22.16 18.40
C GLY A 254 2.69 22.19 16.92
N PRO A 255 2.27 23.21 16.17
CA PRO A 255 2.71 23.40 14.78
C PRO A 255 4.22 23.58 14.62
N ASP A 256 4.90 24.00 15.66
CA ASP A 256 6.35 24.22 15.78
C ASP A 256 7.14 22.93 16.05
N GLY A 257 6.45 21.82 16.34
CA GLY A 257 7.05 20.53 16.64
C GLY A 257 7.44 20.34 18.12
N TYR A 258 7.27 21.32 18.98
CA TYR A 258 7.53 21.18 20.40
C TYR A 258 6.35 20.61 21.15
N SER A 259 6.63 19.88 22.24
CA SER A 259 5.62 19.23 23.06
C SER A 259 4.56 20.21 23.57
N ASN A 260 3.30 19.87 23.34
CA ASN A 260 2.15 20.68 23.75
C ASN A 260 0.99 19.79 24.19
N ASN A 261 0.78 19.66 25.49
CA ASN A 261 -0.23 18.80 26.11
C ASN A 261 -1.60 19.50 26.32
N ASP A 262 -1.80 20.69 25.75
CA ASP A 262 -3.10 21.37 25.80
C ASP A 262 -4.18 20.47 25.14
N PRO A 263 -5.33 20.25 25.79
CA PRO A 263 -6.38 19.36 25.26
C PRO A 263 -6.93 19.80 23.91
N ALA A 264 -7.03 21.12 23.64
CA ALA A 264 -7.51 21.62 22.35
C ALA A 264 -6.46 21.38 21.26
N ASN A 265 -5.16 21.47 21.58
CA ASN A 265 -4.09 21.11 20.69
C ASN A 265 -4.13 19.62 20.36
N ALA A 266 -4.25 18.76 21.38
CA ALA A 266 -4.32 17.32 21.19
C ALA A 266 -5.48 16.90 20.27
N ALA A 267 -6.69 17.44 20.54
CA ALA A 267 -7.87 17.18 19.71
C ALA A 267 -7.66 17.64 18.24
N ARG A 268 -7.04 18.81 18.04
CA ARG A 268 -6.73 19.33 16.70
C ARG A 268 -5.74 18.43 15.96
N ARG A 269 -4.66 17.97 16.62
CA ARG A 269 -3.64 17.12 16.00
C ARG A 269 -4.20 15.74 15.60
N ILE A 270 -4.91 15.06 16.48
CA ILE A 270 -5.53 13.77 16.15
C ILE A 270 -6.50 13.94 14.98
N ARG A 271 -7.35 14.97 15.01
CA ARG A 271 -8.26 15.28 13.89
C ARG A 271 -7.50 15.48 12.58
N GLN A 272 -6.43 16.27 12.59
CA GLN A 272 -5.62 16.53 11.40
C GLN A 272 -5.00 15.26 10.82
N LEU A 273 -4.45 14.37 11.67
CA LEU A 273 -3.89 13.09 11.23
C LEU A 273 -4.92 12.20 10.53
N HIS A 274 -6.19 12.25 10.95
CA HIS A 274 -7.28 11.50 10.33
C HIS A 274 -7.85 12.19 9.09
N GLU A 275 -8.20 13.46 9.20
CA GLU A 275 -8.88 14.20 8.14
C GLU A 275 -8.05 14.30 6.87
N LYS A 276 -6.72 14.39 6.93
CA LYS A 276 -5.88 14.43 5.74
C LYS A 276 -5.97 13.15 4.90
N ILE A 277 -6.30 12.01 5.50
CA ILE A 277 -6.53 10.76 4.79
C ILE A 277 -7.99 10.65 4.34
N GLU A 278 -8.93 10.97 5.23
CA GLU A 278 -10.36 10.85 4.93
C GLU A 278 -10.83 11.80 3.82
N ARG A 279 -10.29 13.02 3.74
CA ARG A 279 -10.61 13.97 2.66
C ARG A 279 -10.13 13.52 1.29
N HIS A 280 -9.12 12.65 1.26
CA HIS A 280 -8.50 12.17 0.02
C HIS A 280 -8.78 10.70 -0.26
N ARG A 281 -9.85 10.14 0.34
CA ARG A 281 -10.21 8.72 0.15
C ARG A 281 -10.34 8.33 -1.31
N ASP A 282 -10.98 9.16 -2.13
CA ASP A 282 -11.20 8.90 -3.55
C ASP A 282 -9.89 8.77 -4.34
N GLU A 283 -8.83 9.44 -3.87
CA GLU A 283 -7.49 9.30 -4.43
C GLU A 283 -6.75 8.08 -3.87
N ILE A 284 -6.95 7.76 -2.60
CA ILE A 284 -6.20 6.70 -1.88
C ILE A 284 -6.79 5.32 -2.15
N VAL A 285 -8.11 5.20 -2.08
CA VAL A 285 -8.81 3.90 -2.22
C VAL A 285 -8.77 3.45 -3.68
N LEU A 286 -8.19 2.28 -3.90
CA LEU A 286 -8.09 1.66 -5.21
C LEU A 286 -8.66 0.25 -5.16
N THR A 287 -9.64 -0.01 -6.00
CA THR A 287 -10.24 -1.33 -6.21
C THR A 287 -10.26 -1.67 -7.69
N ARG A 288 -10.41 -2.93 -8.00
CA ARG A 288 -10.59 -3.39 -9.38
C ARG A 288 -11.74 -4.38 -9.46
N ALA A 289 -12.74 -4.04 -10.25
CA ALA A 289 -13.91 -4.87 -10.46
C ALA A 289 -13.79 -5.69 -11.75
N PHE A 290 -14.28 -6.93 -11.73
CA PHE A 290 -14.33 -7.85 -12.87
C PHE A 290 -15.72 -8.47 -12.95
N ASP A 291 -16.36 -8.40 -14.11
CA ASP A 291 -17.64 -9.04 -14.42
C ASP A 291 -18.77 -8.74 -13.41
N VAL A 292 -18.83 -7.49 -12.92
CA VAL A 292 -19.78 -7.10 -11.84
C VAL A 292 -21.12 -6.58 -12.35
N ASP A 293 -21.30 -6.38 -13.65
CA ASP A 293 -22.48 -5.69 -14.18
C ASP A 293 -23.76 -6.53 -14.05
N ASP A 294 -23.67 -7.84 -14.22
CA ASP A 294 -24.79 -8.79 -14.21
C ASP A 294 -24.69 -9.86 -13.11
N MET A 295 -23.86 -9.62 -12.09
CA MET A 295 -23.56 -10.61 -11.07
C MET A 295 -24.73 -10.90 -10.11
N ASP A 296 -24.85 -12.17 -9.72
CA ASP A 296 -25.68 -12.65 -8.60
C ASP A 296 -24.82 -12.92 -7.34
N VAL A 297 -23.53 -13.22 -7.55
CA VAL A 297 -22.56 -13.49 -6.49
C VAL A 297 -21.38 -12.54 -6.64
N LEU A 298 -20.98 -11.91 -5.54
CA LEU A 298 -19.79 -11.07 -5.48
C LEU A 298 -18.69 -11.80 -4.68
N VAL A 299 -17.49 -11.93 -5.25
CA VAL A 299 -16.30 -12.37 -4.51
C VAL A 299 -15.44 -11.15 -4.19
N VAL A 300 -15.17 -10.87 -2.91
CA VAL A 300 -14.28 -9.80 -2.48
C VAL A 300 -12.95 -10.40 -2.05
N ALA A 301 -11.87 -10.06 -2.71
CA ALA A 301 -10.56 -10.69 -2.52
C ALA A 301 -9.41 -9.69 -2.57
N LEU A 302 -8.25 -10.09 -2.05
CA LEU A 302 -6.99 -9.33 -2.12
C LEU A 302 -5.80 -10.28 -2.34
N GLY A 303 -4.66 -9.74 -2.77
CA GLY A 303 -3.44 -10.54 -2.93
C GLY A 303 -3.65 -11.78 -3.83
N ALA A 304 -3.01 -12.89 -3.49
CA ALA A 304 -3.07 -14.12 -4.26
C ALA A 304 -4.48 -14.70 -4.39
N THR A 305 -5.36 -14.50 -3.38
CA THR A 305 -6.74 -15.00 -3.44
C THR A 305 -7.57 -14.35 -4.54
N THR A 306 -7.21 -13.16 -5.02
CA THR A 306 -7.84 -12.53 -6.19
C THR A 306 -7.69 -13.38 -7.45
N ARG A 307 -6.55 -14.04 -7.61
CA ARG A 307 -6.28 -14.89 -8.79
C ARG A 307 -7.19 -16.12 -8.79
N ALA A 308 -7.30 -16.80 -7.64
CA ALA A 308 -8.21 -17.92 -7.45
C ALA A 308 -9.67 -17.49 -7.64
N ALA A 309 -10.06 -16.33 -7.11
CA ALA A 309 -11.40 -15.77 -7.26
C ALA A 309 -11.77 -15.49 -8.73
N ARG A 310 -10.86 -14.92 -9.50
CA ARG A 310 -11.07 -14.67 -10.94
C ARG A 310 -11.24 -15.96 -11.72
N GLN A 311 -10.42 -16.97 -11.45
CA GLN A 311 -10.55 -18.27 -12.11
C GLN A 311 -11.87 -18.95 -11.73
N ALA A 312 -12.24 -18.95 -10.45
CA ALA A 312 -13.53 -19.46 -9.99
C ALA A 312 -14.72 -18.74 -10.66
N ALA A 313 -14.62 -17.40 -10.82
CA ALA A 313 -15.68 -16.66 -11.51
C ALA A 313 -15.82 -17.06 -12.98
N ILE A 314 -14.72 -17.27 -13.71
CA ILE A 314 -14.73 -17.75 -15.10
C ILE A 314 -15.41 -19.13 -15.18
N GLU A 315 -15.04 -20.07 -14.30
CA GLU A 315 -15.59 -21.43 -14.28
C GLU A 315 -17.07 -21.44 -13.88
N ALA A 316 -17.45 -20.66 -12.85
CA ALA A 316 -18.86 -20.53 -12.44
C ALA A 316 -19.73 -19.94 -13.54
N ARG A 317 -19.25 -18.92 -14.26
CA ARG A 317 -19.96 -18.31 -15.40
C ARG A 317 -20.14 -19.31 -16.55
N ALA A 318 -19.13 -20.12 -16.82
CA ALA A 318 -19.26 -21.20 -17.82
C ALA A 318 -20.35 -22.22 -17.47
N LEU A 319 -20.68 -22.36 -16.18
CA LEU A 319 -21.76 -23.20 -15.66
C LEU A 319 -23.08 -22.43 -15.44
N GLY A 320 -23.18 -21.18 -15.86
CA GLY A 320 -24.37 -20.37 -15.81
C GLY A 320 -24.58 -19.56 -14.52
N THR A 321 -23.65 -19.58 -13.57
CA THR A 321 -23.70 -18.76 -12.35
C THR A 321 -22.98 -17.43 -12.56
N LYS A 322 -23.68 -16.32 -12.41
CA LYS A 322 -23.14 -14.97 -12.63
C LYS A 322 -22.33 -14.50 -11.45
N VAL A 323 -21.02 -14.64 -11.52
CA VAL A 323 -20.07 -14.25 -10.47
C VAL A 323 -19.27 -13.04 -10.91
N GLY A 324 -19.23 -12.01 -10.05
CA GLY A 324 -18.34 -10.86 -10.18
C GLY A 324 -17.25 -10.91 -9.11
N VAL A 325 -16.11 -10.26 -9.36
CA VAL A 325 -14.99 -10.18 -8.41
C VAL A 325 -14.63 -8.73 -8.16
N LEU A 326 -14.50 -8.36 -6.90
CA LEU A 326 -13.93 -7.09 -6.45
C LEU A 326 -12.56 -7.37 -5.80
N GLN A 327 -11.50 -6.90 -6.45
CA GLN A 327 -10.17 -6.88 -5.88
C GLN A 327 -9.97 -5.64 -5.04
N LEU A 328 -9.52 -5.79 -3.79
CA LEU A 328 -9.07 -4.72 -2.93
C LEU A 328 -7.56 -4.51 -3.16
N GLN A 329 -7.18 -3.45 -3.83
CA GLN A 329 -5.78 -3.04 -3.98
C GLN A 329 -5.37 -2.11 -2.83
N THR A 330 -6.27 -1.25 -2.34
CA THR A 330 -6.15 -0.57 -1.05
C THR A 330 -6.95 -1.37 -0.02
N VAL A 331 -6.28 -1.74 1.07
CA VAL A 331 -6.89 -2.45 2.20
C VAL A 331 -7.26 -1.48 3.32
N TRP A 332 -6.44 -0.48 3.51
CA TRP A 332 -6.69 0.63 4.43
C TRP A 332 -6.39 1.97 3.76
N PRO A 333 -7.28 2.97 3.83
CA PRO A 333 -8.67 2.90 4.31
C PRO A 333 -9.47 1.82 3.59
N PHE A 334 -10.41 1.17 4.29
CA PHE A 334 -11.23 0.13 3.67
C PHE A 334 -12.19 0.71 2.62
N ALA A 335 -12.43 0.00 1.54
CA ALA A 335 -13.29 0.41 0.42
C ALA A 335 -14.79 0.20 0.74
N ASP A 336 -15.28 0.83 1.82
CA ASP A 336 -16.65 0.61 2.33
C ASP A 336 -17.73 0.92 1.29
N ALA A 337 -17.57 2.05 0.59
CA ALA A 337 -18.55 2.54 -0.36
C ALA A 337 -18.66 1.61 -1.59
N GLU A 338 -17.51 1.19 -2.13
CA GLU A 338 -17.41 0.29 -3.29
C GLU A 338 -17.95 -1.10 -2.96
N VAL A 339 -17.54 -1.64 -1.81
CA VAL A 339 -18.04 -2.94 -1.31
C VAL A 339 -19.54 -2.87 -1.09
N ALA A 340 -20.07 -1.86 -0.41
CA ALA A 340 -21.48 -1.70 -0.15
C ALA A 340 -22.29 -1.50 -1.46
N ALA A 341 -21.77 -0.75 -2.42
CA ALA A 341 -22.44 -0.51 -3.70
C ALA A 341 -22.60 -1.79 -4.52
N LEU A 342 -21.56 -2.61 -4.62
CA LEU A 342 -21.60 -3.87 -5.34
C LEU A 342 -22.40 -4.93 -4.59
N ALA A 343 -22.21 -5.04 -3.29
CA ALA A 343 -22.84 -6.05 -2.48
C ALA A 343 -24.38 -5.90 -2.39
N ARG A 344 -24.92 -4.67 -2.47
CA ARG A 344 -26.39 -4.45 -2.59
C ARG A 344 -27.00 -5.08 -3.84
N ARG A 345 -26.19 -5.34 -4.87
CA ARG A 345 -26.62 -5.95 -6.14
C ARG A 345 -26.43 -7.47 -6.13
N ALA A 346 -25.65 -7.98 -5.20
CA ALA A 346 -25.36 -9.41 -5.08
C ALA A 346 -26.28 -10.08 -4.05
N ARG A 347 -26.75 -11.29 -4.35
CA ARG A 347 -27.48 -12.13 -3.40
C ARG A 347 -26.55 -12.73 -2.35
N THR A 348 -25.35 -13.10 -2.77
CA THR A 348 -24.34 -13.75 -1.94
C THR A 348 -23.01 -13.02 -2.11
N VAL A 349 -22.29 -12.83 -1.00
CA VAL A 349 -20.92 -12.31 -0.99
C VAL A 349 -19.98 -13.39 -0.45
N VAL A 350 -18.90 -13.69 -1.16
CA VAL A 350 -17.89 -14.66 -0.77
C VAL A 350 -16.57 -13.95 -0.50
N VAL A 351 -15.92 -14.24 0.63
CA VAL A 351 -14.62 -13.65 0.99
C VAL A 351 -13.60 -14.76 1.24
N PRO A 352 -12.68 -15.00 0.28
CA PRO A 352 -11.58 -15.93 0.46
C PRO A 352 -10.39 -15.25 1.13
N GLU A 353 -9.93 -15.80 2.27
CA GLU A 353 -8.81 -15.27 3.04
C GLU A 353 -7.90 -16.37 3.60
N MET A 354 -6.58 -16.15 3.53
CA MET A 354 -5.61 -17.07 4.13
C MET A 354 -5.34 -16.70 5.59
N ASN A 355 -6.41 -16.67 6.41
CA ASN A 355 -6.37 -16.48 7.87
C ASN A 355 -7.58 -17.20 8.53
N TYR A 356 -7.53 -17.39 9.85
CA TYR A 356 -8.60 -18.03 10.61
C TYR A 356 -9.78 -17.11 10.89
N SER A 357 -9.51 -15.87 11.27
CA SER A 357 -10.51 -14.95 11.83
C SER A 357 -11.46 -14.32 10.79
N GLY A 358 -11.05 -14.26 9.51
CA GLY A 358 -11.81 -13.54 8.47
C GLY A 358 -11.66 -12.04 8.64
N GLN A 359 -10.43 -11.55 8.56
CA GLN A 359 -10.09 -10.16 8.85
C GLN A 359 -10.75 -9.18 7.87
N VAL A 360 -10.74 -9.53 6.57
CA VAL A 360 -11.44 -8.76 5.53
C VAL A 360 -12.95 -9.04 5.57
N ALA A 361 -13.37 -10.29 5.81
CA ALA A 361 -14.78 -10.62 5.92
C ALA A 361 -15.48 -9.82 7.03
N GLY A 362 -14.78 -9.51 8.12
CA GLY A 362 -15.26 -8.63 9.19
C GLY A 362 -15.57 -7.21 8.69
N GLU A 363 -14.68 -6.62 7.90
CA GLU A 363 -14.88 -5.29 7.31
C GLU A 363 -15.96 -5.30 6.22
N VAL A 364 -15.96 -6.34 5.37
CA VAL A 364 -17.03 -6.56 4.40
C VAL A 364 -18.40 -6.65 5.12
N ARG A 365 -18.48 -7.39 6.24
CA ARG A 365 -19.72 -7.48 7.03
C ARG A 365 -20.19 -6.12 7.56
N LYS A 366 -19.28 -5.26 8.00
CA LYS A 366 -19.62 -3.89 8.42
C LYS A 366 -20.22 -3.09 7.26
N ALA A 367 -19.63 -3.18 6.07
CA ALA A 367 -20.09 -2.47 4.88
C ALA A 367 -21.45 -3.01 4.38
N LEU A 368 -21.72 -4.31 4.52
CA LEU A 368 -22.96 -4.95 4.10
C LEU A 368 -24.15 -4.69 5.03
N GLY A 369 -23.91 -4.52 6.33
CA GLY A 369 -24.97 -4.58 7.32
C GLY A 369 -25.68 -5.95 7.33
N ALA A 370 -27.03 -5.94 7.39
CA ALA A 370 -27.83 -7.17 7.51
C ALA A 370 -28.25 -7.81 6.16
N HIS A 371 -27.90 -7.22 5.03
CA HIS A 371 -28.61 -7.45 3.77
C HIS A 371 -28.07 -8.54 2.84
N ALA A 372 -26.94 -9.19 3.13
CA ALA A 372 -26.38 -10.20 2.23
C ALA A 372 -25.96 -11.48 2.95
N ASP A 373 -26.10 -12.62 2.25
CA ASP A 373 -25.48 -13.88 2.64
C ASP A 373 -23.97 -13.76 2.46
N LEU A 374 -23.22 -13.64 3.58
CA LEU A 374 -21.77 -13.55 3.59
C LEU A 374 -21.16 -14.92 3.91
N ARG A 375 -20.40 -15.45 2.97
CA ARG A 375 -19.71 -16.73 3.08
C ARG A 375 -18.21 -16.51 3.15
N ARG A 376 -17.57 -17.23 4.04
CA ARG A 376 -16.13 -17.16 4.25
C ARG A 376 -15.47 -18.42 3.70
N VAL A 377 -14.35 -18.24 2.98
CA VAL A 377 -13.45 -19.32 2.59
C VAL A 377 -12.12 -19.08 3.28
N ASN A 378 -11.91 -19.69 4.43
CA ASN A 378 -10.73 -19.49 5.24
C ASN A 378 -9.72 -20.63 5.10
N ARG A 379 -8.45 -20.28 4.92
CA ARG A 379 -7.33 -21.21 4.90
C ARG A 379 -6.24 -20.68 5.84
N TYR A 380 -5.79 -21.46 6.80
CA TYR A 380 -4.86 -20.99 7.84
C TYR A 380 -3.81 -22.06 8.23
N ASN A 381 -3.62 -23.04 7.36
CA ASN A 381 -2.69 -24.14 7.56
C ASN A 381 -1.42 -24.05 6.69
N GLY A 382 -1.15 -22.86 6.12
CA GLY A 382 -0.02 -22.63 5.24
C GLY A 382 -0.18 -23.18 3.83
N THR A 383 -1.42 -23.51 3.41
CA THR A 383 -1.74 -23.89 2.03
C THR A 383 -2.55 -22.81 1.34
N ILE A 384 -2.58 -22.85 0.01
CA ILE A 384 -3.30 -21.88 -0.81
C ILE A 384 -4.81 -22.13 -0.83
N ILE A 385 -5.59 -21.08 -1.10
CA ILE A 385 -7.00 -21.20 -1.51
C ILE A 385 -7.03 -21.42 -3.02
N THR A 386 -7.72 -22.49 -3.43
CA THR A 386 -7.89 -22.86 -4.84
C THR A 386 -9.18 -22.29 -5.43
N PRO A 387 -9.32 -22.22 -6.77
CA PRO A 387 -10.60 -21.90 -7.41
C PRO A 387 -11.74 -22.82 -6.95
N GLN A 388 -11.46 -24.11 -6.73
CA GLN A 388 -12.46 -25.09 -6.29
C GLN A 388 -13.00 -24.78 -4.89
N ASP A 389 -12.16 -24.37 -3.94
CA ASP A 389 -12.60 -23.94 -2.60
C ASP A 389 -13.64 -22.80 -2.67
N ILE A 390 -13.45 -21.87 -3.63
CA ILE A 390 -14.35 -20.75 -3.86
C ILE A 390 -15.64 -21.20 -4.56
N LEU A 391 -15.53 -22.09 -5.56
CA LEU A 391 -16.68 -22.67 -6.25
C LEU A 391 -17.60 -23.44 -5.29
N ASP A 392 -17.02 -24.23 -4.40
CA ASP A 392 -17.75 -24.96 -3.36
C ASP A 392 -18.53 -24.01 -2.45
N ALA A 393 -17.92 -22.87 -2.08
CA ALA A 393 -18.59 -21.86 -1.29
C ALA A 393 -19.71 -21.13 -2.08
N ILE A 394 -19.53 -20.93 -3.37
CA ILE A 394 -20.57 -20.35 -4.25
C ILE A 394 -21.77 -21.29 -4.38
N ALA A 395 -21.53 -22.58 -4.53
CA ALA A 395 -22.55 -23.61 -4.70
C ALA A 395 -23.28 -23.99 -3.39
N ALA A 396 -22.68 -23.71 -2.23
CA ALA A 396 -23.25 -24.05 -0.94
C ALA A 396 -24.67 -23.43 -0.79
N PRO A 397 -25.62 -24.11 -0.14
CA PRO A 397 -26.93 -23.49 0.17
C PRO A 397 -26.72 -22.30 1.13
N PRO A 398 -27.62 -21.31 1.11
CA PRO A 398 -27.58 -20.21 2.10
C PRO A 398 -27.49 -20.81 3.50
N ALA A 399 -26.63 -20.25 4.36
CA ALA A 399 -26.60 -20.65 5.76
C ALA A 399 -28.00 -20.46 6.33
N GLY A 400 -28.72 -21.55 6.50
CA GLY A 400 -30.08 -21.54 7.00
C GLY A 400 -30.10 -20.76 8.31
N GLY A 401 -31.05 -19.86 8.46
CA GLY A 401 -31.34 -19.17 9.70
C GLY A 401 -31.64 -20.19 10.79
N GLY A 402 -30.61 -20.79 11.36
CA GLY A 402 -30.73 -21.60 12.54
C GLY A 402 -31.22 -20.68 13.66
N ARG A 403 -32.49 -20.74 14.00
CA ARG A 403 -32.97 -20.29 15.30
C ARG A 403 -32.08 -20.99 16.33
N ALA A 404 -31.34 -20.18 17.08
CA ALA A 404 -30.75 -20.66 18.33
C ALA A 404 -31.88 -21.29 19.15
N ALA A 405 -31.76 -22.58 19.40
CA ALA A 405 -32.52 -23.29 20.42
C ALA A 405 -31.88 -23.04 21.78
#